data_f12446fd784f18908b23710bd843db17
#
_entry.id   f12446fd784f18908b23710bd843db17
#
_cell.length_a   1.000
_cell.length_b   1.000
_cell.length_c   1.000
_cell.angle_alpha   90.00
_cell.angle_beta   90.00
_cell.angle_gamma   90.00
#
_symmetry.space_group_name_H-M   'P 1'
#
loop_
_entity.id
_entity.type
_entity.pdbx_description
1 polymer ?
#
loop_
_entity_poly.entity_id
_entity_poly.type
_entity_poly.pdbx_seq_one_letter_code
_entity_poly.pdbx_strand_id
1 'polypeptide(L)'
;MKQLPLFLMLAGLFACSSPIHDDLSFSRGDTTRPNTDETKNDNESPELPKDKTLYACGVIYVDGHPSDLVLFKDGLRQFTIKCTDENHISPDADSHFLLDGILFTSFNTKGKTFISKNGEPLYEFATEEYLKDMLLVDQTLWSLSIPLNENGFKIRKDGEVVFSKQDGSPKSLYLDGSDVCLEYSTLWNMKRKIYLVKNTIETPVTPPHSATLLDARIHEGKIWYLEYNNPFYILSTNRVYRQFMKTYGFELLDTDILPLENSDCAAAIHLQSNYAPMTADQLCIKDTTFLSGNGTSSYYYTLQAPARKVTLTKDRDKLYINGSDGNEYFEENVFFPNRRCGAQEDGKLYLCLSQKDGKGYPFIWCEGKKMPYKFQGELTGICITAPN
;
A
#
# COMPACT_ATOMS: atom_id res chain seq x y z
N MET A 1 42.44 24.43 49.99
CA MET A 1 41.12 24.38 50.65
C MET A 1 40.35 25.65 50.26
N LYS A 2 39.39 25.54 49.36
CA LYS A 2 38.30 26.50 49.17
C LYS A 2 37.12 25.70 48.65
N GLN A 3 36.04 25.73 49.42
CA GLN A 3 34.79 25.04 49.21
C GLN A 3 33.99 25.69 48.07
N LEU A 4 33.41 24.88 47.18
CA LEU A 4 32.40 25.29 46.22
C LEU A 4 31.00 25.15 46.86
N PRO A 5 30.10 26.09 46.72
CA PRO A 5 28.71 25.92 47.12
C PRO A 5 27.90 25.24 46.06
N LEU A 6 27.11 24.25 46.50
CA LEU A 6 26.12 23.51 45.76
C LEU A 6 24.90 24.39 45.52
N PHE A 7 24.63 24.79 44.26
CA PHE A 7 23.38 25.45 43.89
C PHE A 7 22.37 24.39 43.42
N LEU A 8 21.40 24.14 44.29
CA LEU A 8 20.19 23.40 43.93
C LEU A 8 19.26 24.34 43.15
N MET A 9 19.13 24.17 41.85
CA MET A 9 18.04 24.80 41.09
C MET A 9 16.87 23.83 40.99
N LEU A 10 15.80 24.15 41.70
CA LEU A 10 14.46 23.60 41.53
C LEU A 10 13.92 24.17 40.20
N ALA A 11 13.90 23.39 39.14
CA ALA A 11 13.18 23.73 37.92
C ALA A 11 11.74 23.21 38.04
N GLY A 12 10.80 24.14 38.10
CA GLY A 12 9.37 23.87 38.18
C GLY A 12 8.87 23.17 36.88
N LEU A 13 8.17 22.11 37.10
CA LEU A 13 7.38 21.40 36.09
C LEU A 13 6.17 22.27 35.72
N PHE A 14 6.25 22.98 34.60
CA PHE A 14 5.05 23.41 33.89
C PHE A 14 4.65 22.27 32.92
N ALA A 15 3.77 21.44 33.39
CA ALA A 15 3.04 20.49 32.53
C ALA A 15 1.99 21.32 31.76
N CYS A 16 2.29 21.71 30.54
CA CYS A 16 1.26 22.01 29.55
C CYS A 16 0.69 20.70 29.04
N SER A 17 -0.38 20.21 29.67
CA SER A 17 -1.20 19.16 29.17
C SER A 17 -2.07 19.71 28.07
N SER A 18 -1.66 19.53 26.79
CA SER A 18 -2.61 19.54 25.69
C SER A 18 -3.46 18.28 25.84
N PRO A 19 -4.78 18.34 25.67
CA PRO A 19 -5.60 17.14 25.71
C PRO A 19 -5.30 16.31 24.47
N ILE A 20 -4.43 15.32 24.61
CA ILE A 20 -4.40 14.18 23.71
C ILE A 20 -5.72 13.47 24.00
N HIS A 21 -6.67 13.54 23.07
CA HIS A 21 -7.82 12.66 23.11
C HIS A 21 -7.29 11.24 22.88
N ASP A 22 -6.99 10.55 23.97
CA ASP A 22 -6.78 9.12 24.07
C ASP A 22 -8.12 8.40 23.89
N ASP A 23 -8.68 8.42 22.67
CA ASP A 23 -9.81 7.57 22.31
C ASP A 23 -9.35 6.20 21.79
N LEU A 24 -8.13 5.80 22.11
CA LEU A 24 -7.66 4.43 21.99
C LEU A 24 -7.22 3.91 23.37
N SER A 25 -8.07 4.04 24.37
CA SER A 25 -7.95 3.25 25.58
C SER A 25 -8.36 1.81 25.23
N PHE A 26 -7.37 0.95 24.98
CA PHE A 26 -7.53 -0.46 25.24
C PHE A 26 -7.71 -0.62 26.76
N SER A 27 -8.94 -0.42 27.23
CA SER A 27 -9.30 -0.81 28.58
C SER A 27 -9.15 -2.34 28.63
N ARG A 28 -8.16 -2.79 29.39
CA ARG A 28 -8.31 -4.07 30.09
C ARG A 28 -9.49 -3.91 31.03
N GLY A 29 -10.68 -3.98 30.45
CA GLY A 29 -11.97 -3.96 31.10
C GLY A 29 -12.47 -5.36 31.27
N ASP A 30 -12.72 -5.61 32.47
CA ASP A 30 -13.40 -6.71 33.10
C ASP A 30 -14.49 -7.37 32.27
N THR A 31 -14.48 -8.68 32.28
CA THR A 31 -15.42 -9.61 31.70
C THR A 31 -16.84 -9.45 32.28
N THR A 32 -17.67 -8.69 31.59
CA THR A 32 -19.11 -8.95 31.57
C THR A 32 -19.64 -8.56 30.17
N ARG A 33 -19.33 -9.42 29.17
CA ARG A 33 -20.08 -9.40 27.93
C ARG A 33 -21.51 -9.85 28.23
N PRO A 34 -22.54 -9.11 27.79
CA PRO A 34 -23.85 -9.72 27.60
C PRO A 34 -23.68 -10.83 26.56
N ASN A 35 -24.04 -12.02 26.94
CA ASN A 35 -24.12 -13.18 26.06
C ASN A 35 -25.27 -12.95 25.08
N THR A 36 -25.01 -12.22 23.99
CA THR A 36 -25.84 -12.27 22.81
C THR A 36 -25.17 -13.27 21.88
N ASP A 37 -25.52 -14.54 22.06
CA ASP A 37 -25.47 -15.56 21.03
C ASP A 37 -26.42 -15.15 19.86
N GLU A 38 -26.13 -14.06 19.20
CA GLU A 38 -26.51 -13.87 17.81
C GLU A 38 -25.45 -14.60 16.99
N THR A 39 -25.71 -15.86 16.69
CA THR A 39 -25.15 -16.56 15.55
C THR A 39 -25.47 -15.72 14.32
N LYS A 40 -24.61 -14.75 14.00
CA LYS A 40 -24.59 -14.12 12.68
C LYS A 40 -24.43 -15.27 11.70
N ASN A 41 -25.42 -15.38 10.83
CA ASN A 41 -25.43 -16.34 9.73
C ASN A 41 -24.19 -16.07 8.88
N ASP A 42 -23.10 -16.81 9.09
CA ASP A 42 -21.83 -16.72 8.32
C ASP A 42 -21.97 -17.09 6.85
N ASN A 43 -23.19 -17.20 6.33
CA ASN A 43 -23.50 -17.67 4.98
C ASN A 43 -23.88 -16.55 3.97
N GLU A 44 -23.90 -15.30 4.35
CA GLU A 44 -24.16 -14.25 3.37
C GLU A 44 -22.86 -13.86 2.66
N SER A 45 -22.80 -14.14 1.36
CA SER A 45 -21.75 -13.59 0.50
C SER A 45 -21.82 -12.06 0.47
N PRO A 46 -20.70 -11.34 0.38
CA PRO A 46 -20.71 -9.91 0.20
C PRO A 46 -21.53 -9.53 -1.04
N GLU A 47 -22.28 -8.46 -0.94
CA GLU A 47 -22.92 -7.86 -2.11
C GLU A 47 -21.83 -7.37 -3.05
N LEU A 48 -21.90 -7.80 -4.30
CA LEU A 48 -21.03 -7.27 -5.35
C LEU A 48 -21.39 -5.78 -5.59
N PRO A 49 -20.42 -4.97 -6.00
CA PRO A 49 -20.67 -3.57 -6.33
C PRO A 49 -21.75 -3.49 -7.43
N LYS A 50 -22.73 -2.61 -7.26
CA LYS A 50 -23.78 -2.40 -8.26
C LYS A 50 -23.19 -1.81 -9.53
N ASP A 51 -23.63 -2.32 -10.68
CA ASP A 51 -23.19 -1.84 -12.00
C ASP A 51 -21.67 -1.82 -12.16
N LYS A 52 -20.99 -2.78 -11.51
CA LYS A 52 -19.55 -2.97 -11.57
C LYS A 52 -19.23 -4.46 -11.71
N THR A 53 -18.02 -4.73 -12.16
CA THR A 53 -17.49 -6.08 -12.26
C THR A 53 -16.31 -6.22 -11.31
N LEU A 54 -16.33 -7.26 -10.48
CA LEU A 54 -15.26 -7.58 -9.56
C LEU A 54 -14.40 -8.69 -10.15
N TYR A 55 -13.13 -8.38 -10.38
CA TYR A 55 -12.13 -9.36 -10.79
C TYR A 55 -11.18 -9.68 -9.63
N ALA A 56 -10.79 -10.95 -9.55
CA ALA A 56 -9.74 -11.40 -8.64
C ALA A 56 -8.82 -12.36 -9.36
N CYS A 57 -7.53 -12.31 -9.04
CA CYS A 57 -6.58 -13.30 -9.51
C CYS A 57 -5.90 -14.00 -8.35
N GLY A 58 -5.34 -15.18 -8.61
CA GLY A 58 -4.66 -15.95 -7.59
C GLY A 58 -3.74 -17.01 -8.16
N VAL A 59 -3.01 -17.65 -7.24
CA VAL A 59 -2.07 -18.75 -7.49
C VAL A 59 -2.67 -20.03 -6.96
N ILE A 60 -2.80 -21.03 -7.82
CA ILE A 60 -3.23 -22.39 -7.44
C ILE A 60 -2.01 -23.15 -6.96
N TYR A 61 -2.16 -23.86 -5.85
CA TYR A 61 -1.14 -24.73 -5.29
C TYR A 61 -1.47 -26.19 -5.62
N VAL A 62 -0.47 -26.93 -6.05
CA VAL A 62 -0.52 -28.38 -6.24
C VAL A 62 0.55 -28.99 -5.35
N ASP A 63 0.15 -29.91 -4.49
CA ASP A 63 1.04 -30.54 -3.48
C ASP A 63 1.82 -29.53 -2.62
N GLY A 64 1.20 -28.38 -2.32
CA GLY A 64 1.78 -27.32 -1.50
C GLY A 64 2.73 -26.38 -2.24
N HIS A 65 2.90 -26.53 -3.56
CA HIS A 65 3.73 -25.70 -4.41
C HIS A 65 2.89 -24.84 -5.34
N PRO A 66 3.25 -23.56 -5.56
CA PRO A 66 2.58 -22.72 -6.55
C PRO A 66 2.74 -23.33 -7.95
N SER A 67 1.66 -23.43 -8.68
CA SER A 67 1.61 -24.12 -9.97
C SER A 67 1.00 -23.27 -11.07
N ASP A 68 -0.24 -22.84 -10.91
CA ASP A 68 -1.01 -22.22 -11.96
C ASP A 68 -1.59 -20.88 -11.49
N LEU A 69 -1.88 -20.00 -12.45
CA LEU A 69 -2.62 -18.77 -12.19
C LEU A 69 -4.09 -18.94 -12.51
N VAL A 70 -4.94 -18.25 -11.80
CA VAL A 70 -6.38 -18.26 -12.02
C VAL A 70 -6.94 -16.84 -12.03
N LEU A 71 -7.88 -16.58 -12.94
CA LEU A 71 -8.67 -15.35 -12.96
C LEU A 71 -10.13 -15.68 -12.67
N PHE A 72 -10.75 -14.86 -11.83
CA PHE A 72 -12.17 -14.89 -11.51
C PHE A 72 -12.83 -13.56 -11.91
N LYS A 73 -14.10 -13.67 -12.31
CA LYS A 73 -15.00 -12.54 -12.53
C LYS A 73 -16.28 -12.79 -11.75
N ASP A 74 -16.65 -11.87 -10.87
CA ASP A 74 -17.85 -11.95 -10.01
C ASP A 74 -17.97 -13.31 -9.28
N GLY A 75 -16.84 -13.79 -8.74
CA GLY A 75 -16.75 -15.08 -8.04
C GLY A 75 -16.67 -16.31 -8.95
N LEU A 76 -16.83 -16.16 -10.26
CA LEU A 76 -16.78 -17.26 -11.22
C LEU A 76 -15.43 -17.36 -11.90
N ARG A 77 -14.84 -18.57 -11.92
CA ARG A 77 -13.58 -18.83 -12.63
C ARG A 77 -13.74 -18.59 -14.12
N GLN A 78 -12.91 -17.73 -14.68
CA GLN A 78 -12.89 -17.42 -16.10
C GLN A 78 -11.92 -18.34 -16.84
N PHE A 79 -10.68 -18.40 -16.39
CA PHE A 79 -9.67 -19.27 -16.95
C PHE A 79 -8.58 -19.60 -15.92
N THR A 80 -7.77 -20.58 -16.29
CA THR A 80 -6.54 -20.96 -15.57
C THR A 80 -5.39 -20.98 -16.57
N ILE A 81 -4.25 -20.41 -16.15
CA ILE A 81 -3.03 -20.39 -16.95
C ILE A 81 -2.03 -21.32 -16.26
N LYS A 82 -1.54 -22.32 -16.98
CA LYS A 82 -0.45 -23.15 -16.50
C LYS A 82 0.85 -22.37 -16.53
N CYS A 83 1.56 -22.35 -15.41
CA CYS A 83 2.89 -21.73 -15.34
C CYS A 83 3.94 -22.75 -15.72
N THR A 84 4.63 -22.52 -16.83
CA THR A 84 5.70 -23.37 -17.35
C THR A 84 6.83 -22.50 -17.88
N ASP A 85 8.04 -23.05 -17.93
CA ASP A 85 9.18 -22.36 -18.54
C ASP A 85 8.95 -22.06 -20.02
N GLU A 86 8.12 -22.87 -20.70
CA GLU A 86 7.82 -22.73 -22.13
C GLU A 86 6.93 -21.53 -22.42
N ASN A 87 5.95 -21.24 -21.57
CA ASN A 87 5.06 -20.09 -21.76
C ASN A 87 5.54 -18.81 -21.04
N HIS A 88 6.70 -18.88 -20.36
CA HIS A 88 7.31 -17.74 -19.68
C HIS A 88 6.36 -17.07 -18.69
N ILE A 89 5.68 -17.85 -17.84
CA ILE A 89 4.78 -17.36 -16.81
C ILE A 89 5.20 -17.92 -15.45
N SER A 90 5.42 -17.03 -14.48
CA SER A 90 5.75 -17.40 -13.11
C SER A 90 4.49 -17.45 -12.24
N PRO A 91 4.37 -18.41 -11.34
CA PRO A 91 3.33 -18.39 -10.31
C PRO A 91 3.67 -17.47 -9.13
N ASP A 92 4.76 -16.70 -9.20
CA ASP A 92 5.16 -15.77 -8.14
C ASP A 92 4.16 -14.61 -8.02
N ALA A 93 3.61 -14.41 -6.83
CA ALA A 93 2.60 -13.38 -6.54
C ALA A 93 3.07 -11.96 -6.88
N ASP A 94 4.37 -11.67 -6.74
CA ASP A 94 4.93 -10.34 -7.04
C ASP A 94 5.04 -10.07 -8.55
N SER A 95 4.95 -11.11 -9.37
CA SER A 95 5.02 -11.00 -10.83
C SER A 95 3.67 -10.77 -11.52
N HIS A 96 2.56 -10.65 -10.76
CA HIS A 96 1.20 -10.54 -11.29
C HIS A 96 0.62 -9.15 -11.08
N PHE A 97 -0.09 -8.65 -12.11
CA PHE A 97 -0.79 -7.36 -12.08
C PHE A 97 -2.18 -7.53 -12.69
N LEU A 98 -3.21 -7.30 -11.89
CA LEU A 98 -4.59 -7.34 -12.34
C LEU A 98 -5.07 -5.91 -12.59
N LEU A 99 -5.21 -5.54 -13.85
CA LEU A 99 -5.56 -4.19 -14.29
C LEU A 99 -6.77 -4.25 -15.21
N ASP A 100 -7.84 -3.59 -14.86
CA ASP A 100 -9.09 -3.52 -15.65
C ASP A 100 -9.60 -4.90 -16.10
N GLY A 101 -9.55 -5.88 -15.19
CA GLY A 101 -9.96 -7.27 -15.47
C GLY A 101 -9.00 -8.08 -16.35
N ILE A 102 -7.84 -7.53 -16.68
CA ILE A 102 -6.79 -8.17 -17.47
C ILE A 102 -5.66 -8.59 -16.55
N LEU A 103 -5.25 -9.86 -16.63
CA LEU A 103 -4.11 -10.38 -15.88
C LEU A 103 -2.83 -10.23 -16.70
N PHE A 104 -1.93 -9.37 -16.24
CA PHE A 104 -0.57 -9.25 -16.74
C PHE A 104 0.39 -10.04 -15.85
N THR A 105 1.39 -10.68 -16.45
CA THR A 105 2.45 -11.38 -15.69
C THR A 105 3.82 -11.02 -16.25
N SER A 106 4.85 -11.12 -15.40
CA SER A 106 6.23 -10.97 -15.81
C SER A 106 7.03 -12.22 -15.50
N PHE A 107 8.01 -12.55 -16.34
CA PHE A 107 8.90 -13.69 -16.16
C PHE A 107 10.29 -13.39 -16.70
N ASN A 108 11.31 -13.69 -15.90
CA ASN A 108 12.71 -13.48 -16.26
C ASN A 108 13.38 -14.81 -16.62
N THR A 109 13.93 -14.89 -17.81
CA THR A 109 14.70 -16.07 -18.26
C THR A 109 15.69 -15.72 -19.35
N LYS A 110 16.84 -16.38 -19.33
CA LYS A 110 17.89 -16.29 -20.37
C LYS A 110 18.33 -14.84 -20.68
N GLY A 111 18.42 -13.99 -19.68
CA GLY A 111 18.85 -12.61 -19.84
C GLY A 111 17.75 -11.67 -20.33
N LYS A 112 16.49 -12.09 -20.37
CA LYS A 112 15.35 -11.34 -20.88
C LYS A 112 14.18 -11.32 -19.89
N THR A 113 13.33 -10.32 -20.04
CA THR A 113 12.03 -10.23 -19.33
C THR A 113 10.89 -10.36 -20.33
N PHE A 114 9.97 -11.24 -20.03
CA PHE A 114 8.75 -11.47 -20.82
C PHE A 114 7.54 -10.92 -20.06
N ILE A 115 6.65 -10.24 -20.78
CA ILE A 115 5.36 -9.80 -20.27
C ILE A 115 4.29 -10.54 -21.05
N SER A 116 3.33 -11.13 -20.33
CA SER A 116 2.16 -11.73 -20.95
C SER A 116 0.86 -11.02 -20.54
N LYS A 117 -0.16 -11.15 -21.36
CA LYS A 117 -1.54 -10.67 -21.15
C LYS A 117 -2.47 -11.86 -21.19
N ASN A 118 -3.13 -12.19 -20.09
CA ASN A 118 -4.03 -13.35 -19.97
C ASN A 118 -3.40 -14.68 -20.43
N GLY A 119 -2.09 -14.82 -20.21
CA GLY A 119 -1.33 -16.00 -20.61
C GLY A 119 -0.72 -15.96 -22.01
N GLU A 120 -1.05 -14.97 -22.82
CA GLU A 120 -0.49 -14.81 -24.17
C GLU A 120 0.70 -13.84 -24.13
N PRO A 121 1.81 -14.14 -24.84
CA PRO A 121 2.95 -13.25 -24.94
C PRO A 121 2.56 -11.87 -25.45
N LEU A 122 3.04 -10.80 -24.79
CA LEU A 122 2.76 -9.44 -25.16
C LEU A 122 4.04 -8.66 -25.50
N TYR A 123 5.03 -8.64 -24.60
CA TYR A 123 6.30 -7.93 -24.80
C TYR A 123 7.48 -8.80 -24.38
N GLU A 124 8.64 -8.54 -25.01
CA GLU A 124 9.93 -9.08 -24.63
C GLU A 124 10.92 -7.93 -24.44
N PHE A 125 11.58 -7.85 -23.28
CA PHE A 125 12.64 -6.90 -23.01
C PHE A 125 14.00 -7.58 -23.14
N ALA A 126 14.96 -6.89 -23.75
CA ALA A 126 16.28 -7.44 -24.04
C ALA A 126 17.17 -7.63 -22.79
N THR A 127 16.70 -7.24 -21.61
CA THR A 127 17.40 -7.35 -20.31
C THR A 127 16.49 -7.96 -19.27
N GLU A 128 17.08 -8.62 -18.26
CA GLU A 128 16.33 -9.06 -17.09
C GLU A 128 16.02 -7.88 -16.18
N GLU A 129 14.72 -7.70 -15.88
CA GLU A 129 14.22 -6.57 -15.12
C GLU A 129 13.18 -7.05 -14.10
N TYR A 130 13.26 -6.53 -12.88
CA TYR A 130 12.20 -6.65 -11.90
C TYR A 130 11.08 -5.67 -12.25
N LEU A 131 9.90 -6.19 -12.54
CA LEU A 131 8.73 -5.37 -12.81
C LEU A 131 8.12 -4.90 -11.49
N LYS A 132 8.33 -3.63 -11.20
CA LYS A 132 7.92 -3.04 -9.92
C LYS A 132 6.46 -2.65 -9.91
N ASP A 133 5.96 -2.07 -11.02
CA ASP A 133 4.59 -1.56 -11.09
C ASP A 133 4.08 -1.49 -12.53
N MET A 134 2.76 -1.52 -12.67
CA MET A 134 2.04 -1.35 -13.94
C MET A 134 0.78 -0.53 -13.77
N LEU A 135 0.43 0.25 -14.79
CA LEU A 135 -0.86 0.94 -14.93
C LEU A 135 -1.41 0.75 -16.33
N LEU A 136 -2.71 0.64 -16.44
CA LEU A 136 -3.43 0.65 -17.71
C LEU A 136 -4.24 1.96 -17.80
N VAL A 137 -3.93 2.79 -18.81
CA VAL A 137 -4.54 4.10 -19.02
C VAL A 137 -5.00 4.20 -20.46
N ASP A 138 -6.30 4.30 -20.69
CA ASP A 138 -6.89 4.38 -22.03
C ASP A 138 -6.35 3.28 -22.97
N GLN A 139 -6.35 2.01 -22.49
CA GLN A 139 -5.81 0.83 -23.17
C GLN A 139 -4.28 0.85 -23.39
N THR A 140 -3.58 1.85 -22.93
CA THR A 140 -2.13 1.95 -22.99
C THR A 140 -1.51 1.36 -21.71
N LEU A 141 -0.59 0.42 -21.86
CA LEU A 141 0.10 -0.19 -20.74
C LEU A 141 1.37 0.58 -20.39
N TRP A 142 1.39 1.12 -19.18
CA TRP A 142 2.58 1.71 -18.58
C TRP A 142 3.21 0.72 -17.61
N SER A 143 4.52 0.60 -17.64
CA SER A 143 5.25 -0.26 -16.71
C SER A 143 6.48 0.43 -16.15
N LEU A 144 6.77 0.15 -14.87
CA LEU A 144 7.97 0.58 -14.16
C LEU A 144 8.80 -0.66 -13.85
N SER A 145 10.03 -0.66 -14.31
CA SER A 145 10.95 -1.79 -14.11
C SER A 145 12.31 -1.34 -13.60
N ILE A 146 12.98 -2.24 -12.88
CA ILE A 146 14.32 -2.08 -12.34
C ILE A 146 15.20 -3.15 -13.00
N PRO A 147 16.21 -2.78 -13.80
CA PRO A 147 17.15 -3.75 -14.34
C PRO A 147 17.87 -4.52 -13.23
N LEU A 148 18.00 -5.84 -13.37
CA LEU A 148 18.64 -6.67 -12.33
C LEU A 148 20.17 -6.51 -12.29
N ASN A 149 20.79 -6.19 -13.42
CA ASN A 149 22.25 -6.10 -13.57
C ASN A 149 22.77 -4.67 -13.75
N GLU A 150 21.90 -3.67 -13.64
CA GLU A 150 22.20 -2.25 -13.80
C GLU A 150 21.56 -1.44 -12.68
N ASN A 151 22.10 -0.30 -12.35
CA ASN A 151 21.44 0.63 -11.43
C ASN A 151 20.33 1.41 -12.16
N GLY A 152 19.35 1.89 -11.38
CA GLY A 152 18.33 2.78 -11.88
C GLY A 152 17.02 2.08 -12.25
N PHE A 153 16.25 2.70 -13.15
CA PHE A 153 14.93 2.21 -13.52
C PHE A 153 14.53 2.67 -14.93
N LYS A 154 13.50 2.03 -15.46
CA LYS A 154 12.90 2.35 -16.76
C LYS A 154 11.38 2.47 -16.64
N ILE A 155 10.81 3.47 -17.33
CA ILE A 155 9.37 3.56 -17.57
C ILE A 155 9.14 3.22 -19.03
N ARG A 156 8.19 2.32 -19.28
CA ARG A 156 7.78 1.93 -20.63
C ARG A 156 6.32 2.27 -20.87
N LYS A 157 6.03 2.58 -22.12
CA LYS A 157 4.68 2.73 -22.65
C LYS A 157 4.53 1.73 -23.79
N ASP A 158 3.58 0.78 -23.66
CA ASP A 158 3.36 -0.30 -24.62
C ASP A 158 4.65 -1.06 -24.98
N GLY A 159 5.48 -1.34 -23.99
CA GLY A 159 6.76 -2.04 -24.13
C GLY A 159 7.96 -1.17 -24.47
N GLU A 160 7.76 0.02 -25.06
CA GLU A 160 8.82 0.93 -25.44
C GLU A 160 9.32 1.79 -24.29
N VAL A 161 10.65 1.93 -24.14
CA VAL A 161 11.24 2.79 -23.11
C VAL A 161 10.99 4.25 -23.44
N VAL A 162 10.22 4.93 -22.61
CA VAL A 162 9.90 6.36 -22.77
C VAL A 162 10.62 7.25 -21.77
N PHE A 163 11.12 6.67 -20.68
CA PHE A 163 11.94 7.35 -19.68
C PHE A 163 12.88 6.35 -18.98
N SER A 164 14.11 6.77 -18.70
CA SER A 164 15.06 5.96 -17.94
C SER A 164 16.01 6.83 -17.12
N LYS A 165 16.45 6.26 -15.98
CA LYS A 165 17.50 6.82 -15.12
C LYS A 165 18.47 5.74 -14.73
N GLN A 166 19.77 6.04 -14.79
CA GLN A 166 20.83 5.12 -14.35
C GLN A 166 21.04 5.14 -12.83
N ASP A 167 20.61 6.21 -12.16
CA ASP A 167 20.63 6.35 -10.71
C ASP A 167 19.25 6.74 -10.21
N GLY A 168 18.82 6.19 -9.11
CA GLY A 168 17.57 6.55 -8.48
C GLY A 168 16.75 5.35 -8.02
N SER A 169 15.99 5.60 -6.95
CA SER A 169 15.05 4.66 -6.36
C SER A 169 13.64 5.14 -6.65
N PRO A 170 12.94 4.51 -7.60
CA PRO A 170 11.56 4.89 -7.92
C PRO A 170 10.60 4.37 -6.85
N LYS A 171 9.53 5.10 -6.57
CA LYS A 171 8.35 4.60 -5.87
C LYS A 171 7.44 3.83 -6.84
N SER A 172 6.15 3.93 -6.72
CA SER A 172 5.18 3.32 -7.62
C SER A 172 4.67 4.33 -8.64
N LEU A 173 4.21 3.85 -9.78
CA LEU A 173 3.43 4.65 -10.72
C LEU A 173 2.09 5.04 -10.10
N TYR A 174 1.59 6.23 -10.44
CA TYR A 174 0.27 6.67 -10.03
C TYR A 174 -0.33 7.62 -11.07
N LEU A 175 -1.64 7.87 -10.96
CA LEU A 175 -2.35 8.78 -11.83
C LEU A 175 -2.61 10.12 -11.15
N ASP A 176 -2.46 11.20 -11.92
CA ASP A 176 -2.98 12.53 -11.62
C ASP A 176 -3.92 12.94 -12.76
N GLY A 177 -5.22 12.66 -12.61
CA GLY A 177 -6.15 12.65 -13.73
C GLY A 177 -5.82 11.51 -14.71
N SER A 178 -5.56 11.85 -15.97
CA SER A 178 -5.09 10.92 -17.01
C SER A 178 -3.55 10.87 -17.13
N ASP A 179 -2.84 11.68 -16.38
CA ASP A 179 -1.38 11.77 -16.46
C ASP A 179 -0.72 10.69 -15.61
N VAL A 180 0.23 9.96 -16.19
CA VAL A 180 1.05 8.99 -15.48
C VAL A 180 2.19 9.70 -14.77
N CYS A 181 2.26 9.49 -13.47
CA CYS A 181 3.21 10.12 -12.58
C CYS A 181 4.08 9.10 -11.85
N LEU A 182 5.29 9.50 -11.50
CA LEU A 182 6.23 8.76 -10.67
C LEU A 182 6.99 9.73 -9.78
N GLU A 183 7.20 9.35 -8.52
CA GLU A 183 8.23 9.91 -7.67
C GLU A 183 9.45 8.98 -7.66
N TYR A 184 10.64 9.57 -7.74
CA TYR A 184 11.86 8.86 -7.46
C TYR A 184 12.85 9.74 -6.69
N SER A 185 13.79 9.11 -6.01
CA SER A 185 14.85 9.82 -5.29
C SER A 185 16.23 9.34 -5.72
N THR A 186 17.19 10.27 -5.67
CA THR A 186 18.62 9.98 -5.81
C THR A 186 19.34 10.33 -4.52
N LEU A 187 20.46 9.69 -4.25
CA LEU A 187 21.35 10.02 -3.14
C LEU A 187 22.62 10.66 -3.69
N TRP A 188 22.78 11.98 -3.47
CA TRP A 188 23.97 12.71 -3.87
C TRP A 188 24.64 13.35 -2.64
N ASN A 189 25.89 13.04 -2.39
CA ASN A 189 26.65 13.54 -1.22
C ASN A 189 25.90 13.38 0.10
N MET A 190 25.32 12.20 0.36
CA MET A 190 24.48 11.89 1.52
C MET A 190 23.18 12.75 1.63
N LYS A 191 22.84 13.50 0.60
CA LYS A 191 21.58 14.26 0.54
C LYS A 191 20.63 13.60 -0.45
N ARG A 192 19.45 13.26 0.03
CA ARG A 192 18.35 12.78 -0.80
C ARG A 192 17.82 13.93 -1.64
N LYS A 193 17.71 13.72 -2.95
CA LYS A 193 16.99 14.61 -3.86
C LYS A 193 15.80 13.87 -4.42
N ILE A 194 14.67 14.53 -4.47
CA ILE A 194 13.41 13.97 -4.98
C ILE A 194 13.08 14.61 -6.32
N TYR A 195 12.59 13.81 -7.22
CA TYR A 195 12.16 14.19 -8.54
C TYR A 195 10.75 13.65 -8.80
N LEU A 196 9.95 14.42 -9.48
CA LEU A 196 8.65 14.02 -10.00
C LEU A 196 8.73 13.89 -11.53
N VAL A 197 8.21 12.79 -12.03
CA VAL A 197 8.06 12.56 -13.49
C VAL A 197 6.57 12.57 -13.78
N LYS A 198 6.16 13.38 -14.74
CA LYS A 198 4.79 13.45 -15.22
C LYS A 198 4.80 13.30 -16.74
N ASN A 199 4.18 12.23 -17.26
CA ASN A 199 4.18 11.90 -18.69
C ASN A 199 5.58 12.00 -19.32
N THR A 200 6.60 11.44 -18.65
CA THR A 200 8.01 11.47 -19.07
C THR A 200 8.78 12.79 -18.86
N ILE A 201 8.11 13.85 -18.42
CA ILE A 201 8.76 15.12 -18.09
C ILE A 201 9.21 15.09 -16.63
N GLU A 202 10.52 15.20 -16.42
CA GLU A 202 11.14 15.23 -15.10
C GLU A 202 11.19 16.65 -14.53
N THR A 203 10.85 16.78 -13.26
CA THR A 203 10.93 18.04 -12.51
C THR A 203 11.62 17.79 -11.17
N PRO A 204 12.74 18.45 -10.87
CA PRO A 204 13.35 18.40 -9.56
C PRO A 204 12.44 19.08 -8.54
N VAL A 205 12.29 18.45 -7.37
CA VAL A 205 11.46 18.98 -6.29
C VAL A 205 12.30 19.85 -5.37
N THR A 206 11.89 21.11 -5.26
CA THR A 206 12.48 22.05 -4.29
C THR A 206 11.46 22.27 -3.18
N PRO A 207 11.79 21.93 -1.93
CA PRO A 207 10.85 22.12 -0.82
C PRO A 207 10.57 23.61 -0.61
N PRO A 208 9.32 23.98 -0.28
CA PRO A 208 8.95 25.37 -0.05
C PRO A 208 9.51 25.95 1.28
N HIS A 209 9.91 25.08 2.20
CA HIS A 209 10.44 25.46 3.50
C HIS A 209 11.90 25.01 3.64
N SER A 210 12.62 25.63 4.59
CA SER A 210 14.01 25.25 4.91
C SER A 210 14.07 23.99 5.79
N ALA A 211 13.41 22.93 5.33
CA ALA A 211 13.29 21.66 6.03
C ALA A 211 13.81 20.51 5.14
N THR A 212 13.97 19.34 5.72
CA THR A 212 14.40 18.16 4.98
C THR A 212 13.20 17.58 4.22
N LEU A 213 13.26 17.57 2.89
CA LEU A 213 12.24 16.94 2.06
C LEU A 213 12.29 15.42 2.23
N LEU A 214 11.18 14.82 2.62
CA LEU A 214 11.01 13.39 2.81
C LEU A 214 10.30 12.74 1.61
N ASP A 215 9.29 13.45 1.08
CA ASP A 215 8.41 12.92 0.04
C ASP A 215 7.79 14.05 -0.79
N ALA A 216 7.36 13.74 -2.02
CA ALA A 216 6.59 14.67 -2.84
C ALA A 216 5.65 13.92 -3.79
N ARG A 217 4.46 14.46 -4.00
CA ARG A 217 3.45 13.86 -4.88
C ARG A 217 2.67 14.93 -5.64
N ILE A 218 2.35 14.65 -6.90
CA ILE A 218 1.39 15.44 -7.66
C ILE A 218 -0.01 14.88 -7.37
N HIS A 219 -0.93 15.76 -6.98
CA HIS A 219 -2.34 15.42 -6.84
C HIS A 219 -3.20 16.59 -7.29
N GLU A 220 -4.09 16.35 -8.26
CA GLU A 220 -4.91 17.35 -8.94
C GLU A 220 -4.08 18.57 -9.43
N GLY A 221 -2.96 18.28 -10.09
CA GLY A 221 -2.07 19.28 -10.63
C GLY A 221 -1.27 20.10 -9.62
N LYS A 222 -1.38 19.79 -8.31
CA LYS A 222 -0.62 20.47 -7.25
C LYS A 222 0.47 19.55 -6.74
N ILE A 223 1.63 20.11 -6.42
CA ILE A 223 2.68 19.36 -5.73
C ILE A 223 2.41 19.44 -4.23
N TRP A 224 2.31 18.28 -3.60
CA TRP A 224 2.31 18.09 -2.17
C TRP A 224 3.71 17.72 -1.73
N TYR A 225 4.15 18.29 -0.60
CA TYR A 225 5.46 18.10 -0.01
C TYR A 225 5.30 17.54 1.39
N LEU A 226 6.05 16.50 1.72
CA LEU A 226 6.22 16.04 3.08
C LEU A 226 7.65 16.34 3.51
N GLU A 227 7.79 17.19 4.51
CA GLU A 227 9.07 17.71 5.00
C GLU A 227 9.24 17.34 6.48
N TYR A 228 10.47 17.30 6.92
CA TYR A 228 10.82 17.15 8.34
C TYR A 228 11.59 18.36 8.85
N ASN A 229 11.05 18.98 9.88
CA ASN A 229 11.69 20.05 10.63
C ASN A 229 11.55 19.76 12.12
N ASN A 230 12.58 19.14 12.71
CA ASN A 230 12.57 18.61 14.07
C ASN A 230 11.90 19.57 15.08
N PRO A 231 10.90 19.15 15.86
CA PRO A 231 10.35 17.79 15.95
C PRO A 231 9.10 17.52 15.07
N PHE A 232 8.87 18.28 14.01
CA PHE A 232 7.62 18.25 13.26
C PHE A 232 7.79 17.61 11.87
N TYR A 233 6.78 16.86 11.44
CA TYR A 233 6.49 16.57 10.04
C TYR A 233 5.58 17.68 9.50
N ILE A 234 5.85 18.13 8.29
CA ILE A 234 5.11 19.21 7.62
C ILE A 234 4.56 18.65 6.32
N LEU A 235 3.23 18.59 6.18
CA LEU A 235 2.55 18.32 4.93
C LEU A 235 2.05 19.61 4.34
N SER A 236 2.52 19.97 3.16
CA SER A 236 2.26 21.29 2.60
C SER A 236 2.07 21.31 1.08
N THR A 237 1.46 22.39 0.61
CA THR A 237 1.48 22.84 -0.77
C THR A 237 1.78 24.36 -0.77
N ASN A 238 1.73 25.03 -1.92
CA ASN A 238 1.81 26.50 -1.96
C ASN A 238 0.70 27.22 -1.17
N ARG A 239 -0.36 26.52 -0.74
CA ARG A 239 -1.53 27.09 -0.07
C ARG A 239 -1.92 26.40 1.23
N VAL A 240 -1.47 25.19 1.45
CA VAL A 240 -1.78 24.38 2.63
C VAL A 240 -0.52 24.19 3.41
N TYR A 241 -0.62 24.29 4.73
CA TYR A 241 0.47 24.04 5.66
C TYR A 241 -0.09 23.33 6.89
N ARG A 242 0.42 22.13 7.18
CA ARG A 242 0.02 21.33 8.34
C ARG A 242 1.25 20.80 9.05
N GLN A 243 1.26 20.87 10.36
CA GLN A 243 2.32 20.34 11.20
C GLN A 243 1.82 19.20 12.05
N PHE A 244 2.60 18.14 12.11
CA PHE A 244 2.33 16.97 12.94
C PHE A 244 3.56 16.66 13.79
N MET A 245 3.35 16.38 15.07
CA MET A 245 4.46 16.07 15.96
C MET A 245 5.04 14.68 15.66
N LYS A 246 6.36 14.59 15.61
CA LYS A 246 7.06 13.31 15.52
C LYS A 246 6.80 12.46 16.77
N THR A 247 6.51 11.18 16.57
CA THR A 247 6.43 10.22 17.66
C THR A 247 7.82 9.96 18.25
N TYR A 248 8.02 10.20 19.54
CA TYR A 248 9.29 9.99 20.20
C TYR A 248 9.65 8.51 20.33
N GLY A 249 10.95 8.21 20.29
CA GLY A 249 11.44 6.82 20.42
C GLY A 249 11.37 6.00 19.12
N PHE A 250 11.09 6.67 18.00
CA PHE A 250 11.02 6.04 16.69
C PHE A 250 11.90 6.76 15.68
N GLU A 251 12.46 5.98 14.75
CA GLU A 251 13.16 6.46 13.55
C GLU A 251 12.28 6.30 12.31
N LEU A 252 12.50 7.15 11.34
CA LEU A 252 11.81 7.11 10.07
C LEU A 252 12.33 5.96 9.22
N LEU A 253 11.44 5.08 8.76
CA LEU A 253 11.74 4.05 7.76
C LEU A 253 11.39 4.53 6.36
N ASP A 254 10.14 4.96 6.17
CA ASP A 254 9.60 5.38 4.88
C ASP A 254 8.45 6.36 5.05
N THR A 255 8.08 7.01 3.95
CA THR A 255 6.96 7.96 3.90
C THR A 255 6.15 7.78 2.63
N ASP A 256 4.87 8.12 2.70
CA ASP A 256 3.99 8.18 1.54
C ASP A 256 3.00 9.35 1.68
N ILE A 257 2.71 10.02 0.56
CA ILE A 257 1.66 11.03 0.47
C ILE A 257 0.45 10.39 -0.19
N LEU A 258 -0.63 10.28 0.55
CA LEU A 258 -1.83 9.58 0.14
C LEU A 258 -2.89 10.58 -0.32
N PRO A 259 -3.34 10.54 -1.58
CA PRO A 259 -4.39 11.42 -2.06
C PRO A 259 -5.70 11.15 -1.33
N LEU A 260 -6.40 12.23 -1.01
CA LEU A 260 -7.75 12.22 -0.44
C LEU A 260 -8.70 12.92 -1.41
N GLU A 261 -10.00 12.86 -1.10
CA GLU A 261 -11.00 13.66 -1.81
C GLU A 261 -10.78 15.16 -1.63
N ASN A 262 -11.40 15.94 -2.51
CA ASN A 262 -11.38 17.41 -2.48
C ASN A 262 -9.99 18.02 -2.60
N SER A 263 -9.14 17.46 -3.46
CA SER A 263 -7.79 17.97 -3.70
C SER A 263 -6.89 18.00 -2.47
N ASP A 264 -7.15 17.15 -1.49
CA ASP A 264 -6.40 17.04 -0.23
C ASP A 264 -5.47 15.82 -0.23
N CYS A 265 -4.53 15.77 0.71
CA CYS A 265 -3.66 14.63 0.95
C CYS A 265 -3.50 14.36 2.44
N ALA A 266 -3.20 13.10 2.74
CA ALA A 266 -2.70 12.66 4.05
C ALA A 266 -1.22 12.30 3.94
N ALA A 267 -0.50 12.33 5.07
CA ALA A 267 0.84 11.79 5.18
C ALA A 267 0.80 10.45 5.93
N ALA A 268 1.37 9.41 5.35
CA ALA A 268 1.69 8.16 6.02
C ALA A 268 3.18 8.12 6.31
N ILE A 269 3.54 7.84 7.56
CA ILE A 269 4.90 7.87 8.06
C ILE A 269 5.17 6.54 8.74
N HIS A 270 6.06 5.74 8.13
CA HIS A 270 6.45 4.43 8.64
C HIS A 270 7.65 4.58 9.57
N LEU A 271 7.55 4.04 10.75
CA LEU A 271 8.47 4.25 11.86
C LEU A 271 9.01 2.93 12.40
N GLN A 272 10.25 2.93 12.88
CA GLN A 272 10.86 1.83 13.61
C GLN A 272 11.24 2.29 15.01
N SER A 273 10.94 1.49 16.02
CA SER A 273 11.33 1.79 17.40
C SER A 273 12.85 1.69 17.57
N ASN A 274 13.43 2.65 18.29
CA ASN A 274 14.85 2.66 18.66
C ASN A 274 15.17 1.65 19.78
N TYR A 275 14.17 1.13 20.46
CA TYR A 275 14.36 0.35 21.70
C TYR A 275 13.90 -1.11 21.59
N ALA A 276 13.14 -1.44 20.56
CA ALA A 276 12.60 -2.79 20.35
C ALA A 276 12.43 -3.07 18.85
N PRO A 277 12.41 -4.32 18.40
CA PRO A 277 12.12 -4.66 17.00
C PRO A 277 10.63 -4.46 16.69
N MET A 278 10.13 -3.24 16.84
CA MET A 278 8.74 -2.87 16.61
C MET A 278 8.68 -1.78 15.55
N THR A 279 7.70 -1.87 14.69
CA THR A 279 7.34 -0.82 13.74
C THR A 279 6.04 -0.15 14.16
N ALA A 280 5.86 1.10 13.79
CA ALA A 280 4.63 1.84 13.97
C ALA A 280 4.36 2.68 12.73
N ASP A 281 3.09 2.98 12.49
CA ASP A 281 2.69 3.87 11.41
C ASP A 281 1.96 5.07 11.98
N GLN A 282 2.37 6.25 11.56
CA GLN A 282 1.72 7.50 11.88
C GLN A 282 0.99 8.01 10.63
N LEU A 283 -0.34 8.05 10.68
CA LEU A 283 -1.17 8.60 9.61
C LEU A 283 -1.68 9.98 10.02
N CYS A 284 -1.36 10.98 9.23
CA CYS A 284 -1.72 12.37 9.47
C CYS A 284 -2.76 12.84 8.43
N ILE A 285 -4.00 13.06 8.87
CA ILE A 285 -5.11 13.49 8.02
C ILE A 285 -5.67 14.80 8.57
N LYS A 286 -5.68 15.86 7.76
CA LYS A 286 -6.06 17.21 8.19
C LYS A 286 -5.29 17.62 9.45
N ASP A 287 -5.99 17.81 10.57
CA ASP A 287 -5.40 18.20 11.85
C ASP A 287 -5.30 17.02 12.84
N THR A 288 -5.57 15.81 12.38
CA THR A 288 -5.62 14.61 13.22
C THR A 288 -4.46 13.68 12.89
N THR A 289 -3.81 13.16 13.92
CA THR A 289 -2.77 12.15 13.82
C THR A 289 -3.29 10.84 14.41
N PHE A 290 -3.21 9.77 13.62
CA PHE A 290 -3.48 8.42 14.07
C PHE A 290 -2.17 7.67 14.19
N LEU A 291 -1.95 7.00 15.30
CA LEU A 291 -0.81 6.14 15.53
C LEU A 291 -1.31 4.69 15.59
N SER A 292 -0.75 3.83 14.77
CA SER A 292 -0.92 2.38 14.88
C SER A 292 0.44 1.77 15.15
N GLY A 293 0.54 0.91 16.11
CA GLY A 293 1.79 0.22 16.39
C GLY A 293 1.62 -0.78 17.50
N ASN A 294 2.31 -1.85 17.33
CA ASN A 294 2.90 -2.81 18.26
C ASN A 294 3.41 -4.00 17.45
N GLY A 295 4.39 -3.74 16.58
CA GLY A 295 5.10 -4.81 15.84
C GLY A 295 4.33 -5.40 14.66
N THR A 296 3.46 -4.62 14.03
CA THR A 296 2.56 -5.11 12.98
C THR A 296 2.73 -4.31 11.70
N SER A 297 2.76 -5.00 10.56
CA SER A 297 2.71 -4.36 9.26
C SER A 297 1.31 -3.80 9.04
N SER A 298 1.20 -2.49 8.88
CA SER A 298 -0.07 -1.83 8.56
C SER A 298 -0.09 -1.45 7.10
N TYR A 299 -1.19 -1.76 6.43
CA TYR A 299 -1.46 -1.29 5.08
C TYR A 299 -2.56 -0.26 5.16
N TYR A 300 -2.32 0.89 4.53
CA TYR A 300 -3.34 1.94 4.45
C TYR A 300 -3.95 1.94 3.06
N TYR A 301 -5.26 1.83 3.03
CA TYR A 301 -6.04 2.12 1.85
C TYR A 301 -6.71 3.46 2.05
N THR A 302 -6.38 4.43 1.22
CA THR A 302 -7.13 5.67 1.17
C THR A 302 -8.38 5.45 0.35
N LEU A 303 -9.47 5.55 1.04
CA LEU A 303 -10.78 5.56 0.46
C LEU A 303 -11.01 6.90 -0.23
N GLN A 304 -11.50 6.88 -1.45
CA GLN A 304 -11.90 8.09 -2.21
C GLN A 304 -13.18 8.77 -1.69
N ALA A 305 -13.76 8.32 -0.61
CA ALA A 305 -14.93 8.93 0.05
C ALA A 305 -14.57 9.34 1.49
N PRO A 306 -15.28 10.25 2.16
CA PRO A 306 -14.73 11.04 3.27
C PRO A 306 -13.79 10.22 4.14
N ALA A 307 -12.52 10.62 4.13
CA ALA A 307 -11.33 9.92 4.58
C ALA A 307 -11.60 8.91 5.72
N ARG A 308 -11.83 7.67 5.37
CA ARG A 308 -11.97 6.58 6.33
C ARG A 308 -10.66 5.83 6.41
N LYS A 309 -10.14 5.74 7.60
CA LYS A 309 -8.97 4.97 7.91
C LYS A 309 -9.31 3.50 7.79
N VAL A 310 -8.68 2.80 6.87
CA VAL A 310 -8.60 1.35 6.90
C VAL A 310 -7.22 0.97 7.37
N THR A 311 -7.13 0.43 8.56
CA THR A 311 -5.88 -0.07 9.13
C THR A 311 -5.97 -1.57 9.18
N LEU A 312 -5.05 -2.24 8.49
CA LEU A 312 -4.84 -3.67 8.64
C LEU A 312 -3.76 -3.85 9.69
N THR A 313 -4.12 -4.34 10.86
CA THR A 313 -3.19 -4.60 11.94
C THR A 313 -3.05 -6.10 12.13
N LYS A 314 -1.81 -6.59 12.12
CA LYS A 314 -1.50 -8.00 12.35
C LYS A 314 -1.00 -8.18 13.77
N ASP A 315 -1.76 -8.83 14.62
CA ASP A 315 -1.36 -9.23 15.98
C ASP A 315 -1.56 -10.74 16.13
N ARG A 316 -0.50 -11.48 16.51
CA ARG A 316 -0.51 -12.89 16.89
C ARG A 316 -1.46 -13.76 16.05
N ASP A 317 -1.32 -13.72 14.72
CA ASP A 317 -2.18 -14.46 13.78
C ASP A 317 -3.59 -13.89 13.55
N LYS A 318 -3.88 -12.73 14.09
CA LYS A 318 -5.12 -11.99 13.81
C LYS A 318 -4.85 -10.81 12.90
N LEU A 319 -5.69 -10.64 11.91
CA LEU A 319 -5.74 -9.48 11.05
C LEU A 319 -6.93 -8.62 11.49
N TYR A 320 -6.67 -7.41 11.98
CA TYR A 320 -7.72 -6.46 12.33
C TYR A 320 -7.98 -5.54 11.15
N ILE A 321 -9.25 -5.33 10.85
CA ILE A 321 -9.71 -4.54 9.71
C ILE A 321 -10.72 -3.52 10.22
N ASN A 322 -10.44 -2.24 10.06
CA ASN A 322 -11.43 -1.20 10.33
C ASN A 322 -12.30 -1.03 9.08
N GLY A 323 -13.55 -1.41 9.18
CA GLY A 323 -14.51 -1.32 8.09
C GLY A 323 -14.93 0.11 7.78
N SER A 324 -15.51 0.30 6.61
CA SER A 324 -16.05 1.60 6.18
C SER A 324 -17.30 2.02 6.99
N ASP A 325 -17.95 1.07 7.63
CA ASP A 325 -19.11 1.27 8.52
C ASP A 325 -18.71 1.72 9.94
N GLY A 326 -17.41 1.83 10.23
CA GLY A 326 -16.86 2.19 11.53
C GLY A 326 -16.74 1.03 12.51
N ASN A 327 -17.09 -0.20 12.10
CA ASN A 327 -16.89 -1.39 12.90
C ASN A 327 -15.46 -1.92 12.76
N GLU A 328 -14.95 -2.51 13.83
CA GLU A 328 -13.71 -3.27 13.82
C GLU A 328 -14.01 -4.74 13.61
N TYR A 329 -13.37 -5.33 12.60
CA TYR A 329 -13.45 -6.74 12.29
C TYR A 329 -12.11 -7.40 12.54
N PHE A 330 -12.11 -8.71 12.75
CA PHE A 330 -10.86 -9.46 12.79
C PHE A 330 -11.01 -10.80 12.08
N GLU A 331 -9.90 -11.27 11.50
CA GLU A 331 -9.78 -12.55 10.85
C GLU A 331 -8.59 -13.31 11.45
N GLU A 332 -8.76 -14.61 11.69
CA GLU A 332 -7.72 -15.46 12.27
C GLU A 332 -7.09 -16.35 11.20
N ASN A 333 -5.78 -16.63 11.34
CA ASN A 333 -5.02 -17.51 10.46
C ASN A 333 -5.04 -17.09 8.97
N VAL A 334 -5.25 -15.83 8.71
CA VAL A 334 -5.22 -15.27 7.36
C VAL A 334 -4.02 -14.37 7.16
N PHE A 335 -3.66 -14.17 5.91
CA PHE A 335 -2.69 -13.16 5.52
C PHE A 335 -3.20 -12.39 4.31
N PHE A 336 -2.63 -11.22 4.16
CA PHE A 336 -2.87 -10.30 3.09
C PHE A 336 -1.58 -10.21 2.26
N PRO A 337 -1.53 -10.80 1.05
CA PRO A 337 -0.28 -11.00 0.33
C PRO A 337 0.45 -9.71 -0.02
N ASN A 338 -0.25 -8.74 -0.58
CA ASN A 338 0.35 -7.47 -1.02
C ASN A 338 -0.69 -6.36 -1.19
N ARG A 339 -0.27 -5.14 -1.53
CA ARG A 339 -1.15 -3.98 -1.73
C ARG A 339 -2.19 -4.15 -2.85
N ARG A 340 -1.95 -5.02 -3.83
CA ARG A 340 -2.88 -5.30 -4.93
C ARG A 340 -4.07 -6.17 -4.52
N CYS A 341 -4.03 -6.69 -3.28
CA CYS A 341 -5.11 -7.51 -2.71
C CYS A 341 -6.23 -6.68 -2.08
N GLY A 342 -6.23 -5.38 -2.27
CA GLY A 342 -7.29 -4.48 -1.80
C GLY A 342 -7.84 -3.62 -2.91
N ALA A 343 -9.17 -3.48 -2.94
CA ALA A 343 -9.88 -2.56 -3.81
C ALA A 343 -11.00 -1.85 -3.05
N GLN A 344 -11.42 -0.74 -3.57
CA GLN A 344 -12.46 0.08 -2.98
C GLN A 344 -13.49 0.49 -4.01
N GLU A 345 -14.77 0.38 -3.65
CA GLU A 345 -15.88 0.85 -4.47
C GLU A 345 -17.07 1.17 -3.58
N ASP A 346 -17.79 2.23 -3.90
CA ASP A 346 -18.99 2.70 -3.20
C ASP A 346 -18.80 2.83 -1.67
N GLY A 347 -17.60 3.28 -1.25
CA GLY A 347 -17.24 3.43 0.15
C GLY A 347 -17.00 2.11 0.90
N LYS A 348 -17.04 0.95 0.22
CA LYS A 348 -16.74 -0.36 0.80
C LYS A 348 -15.33 -0.80 0.46
N LEU A 349 -14.71 -1.53 1.37
CA LEU A 349 -13.41 -2.15 1.18
C LEU A 349 -13.57 -3.62 0.83
N TYR A 350 -12.89 -4.06 -0.23
CA TYR A 350 -12.79 -5.45 -0.66
C TYR A 350 -11.35 -5.91 -0.50
N LEU A 351 -11.13 -7.00 0.23
CA LEU A 351 -9.79 -7.56 0.49
C LEU A 351 -9.70 -9.01 0.04
N CYS A 352 -8.67 -9.34 -0.70
CA CYS A 352 -8.27 -10.73 -0.93
C CYS A 352 -7.50 -11.24 0.28
N LEU A 353 -8.04 -12.24 0.96
CA LEU A 353 -7.42 -12.88 2.10
C LEU A 353 -7.17 -14.36 1.82
N SER A 354 -6.02 -14.84 2.26
CA SER A 354 -5.60 -16.23 2.05
C SER A 354 -5.28 -16.91 3.38
N GLN A 355 -5.50 -18.20 3.48
CA GLN A 355 -5.25 -18.98 4.70
C GLN A 355 -3.74 -19.25 4.86
N LYS A 356 -3.18 -18.97 6.01
CA LYS A 356 -1.74 -19.16 6.32
C LYS A 356 -1.30 -20.62 6.29
N ASP A 357 -2.18 -21.53 6.67
CA ASP A 357 -1.87 -22.94 6.74
C ASP A 357 -2.09 -23.69 5.42
N GLY A 358 -2.56 -22.99 4.38
CA GLY A 358 -2.91 -23.55 3.08
C GLY A 358 -4.06 -24.57 3.09
N LYS A 359 -4.72 -24.76 4.25
CA LYS A 359 -5.79 -25.78 4.41
C LYS A 359 -7.18 -25.25 4.10
N GLY A 360 -7.37 -23.93 4.19
CA GLY A 360 -8.63 -23.26 3.85
C GLY A 360 -8.65 -22.72 2.43
N TYR A 361 -9.82 -22.33 1.97
CA TYR A 361 -9.97 -21.62 0.72
C TYR A 361 -9.68 -20.14 0.90
N PRO A 362 -9.01 -19.48 -0.04
CA PRO A 362 -8.91 -18.03 -0.05
C PRO A 362 -10.29 -17.41 -0.29
N PHE A 363 -10.48 -16.17 0.16
CA PHE A 363 -11.76 -15.49 0.02
C PHE A 363 -11.59 -13.98 -0.17
N ILE A 364 -12.60 -13.35 -0.75
CA ILE A 364 -12.76 -11.89 -0.70
C ILE A 364 -13.58 -11.56 0.54
N TRP A 365 -13.03 -10.71 1.36
CA TRP A 365 -13.67 -10.10 2.51
C TRP A 365 -14.25 -8.73 2.13
N CYS A 366 -15.48 -8.44 2.57
CA CYS A 366 -16.07 -7.11 2.48
C CYS A 366 -17.02 -6.89 3.64
N GLU A 367 -16.73 -5.90 4.50
CA GLU A 367 -17.58 -5.49 5.64
C GLU A 367 -18.07 -6.69 6.49
N GLY A 368 -17.16 -7.57 6.87
CA GLY A 368 -17.45 -8.76 7.68
C GLY A 368 -18.05 -9.95 6.94
N LYS A 369 -18.37 -9.82 5.65
CA LYS A 369 -18.87 -10.90 4.80
C LYS A 369 -17.76 -11.52 3.99
N LYS A 370 -17.86 -12.81 3.64
CA LYS A 370 -16.84 -13.58 2.94
C LYS A 370 -17.39 -14.21 1.67
N MET A 371 -16.64 -14.10 0.59
CA MET A 371 -16.89 -14.82 -0.67
C MET A 371 -15.74 -15.81 -0.90
N PRO A 372 -15.93 -17.10 -0.57
CA PRO A 372 -14.87 -18.10 -0.69
C PRO A 372 -14.67 -18.53 -2.14
N TYR A 373 -13.41 -18.79 -2.50
CA TYR A 373 -12.98 -19.30 -3.78
C TYR A 373 -12.49 -20.74 -3.62
N LYS A 374 -13.20 -21.71 -4.19
CA LYS A 374 -12.96 -23.15 -3.98
C LYS A 374 -11.72 -23.65 -4.75
N PHE A 375 -10.53 -23.24 -4.33
CA PHE A 375 -9.26 -23.80 -4.79
C PHE A 375 -8.22 -23.76 -3.67
N GLN A 376 -7.20 -24.61 -3.76
CA GLN A 376 -6.04 -24.56 -2.87
C GLN A 376 -5.06 -23.52 -3.40
N GLY A 377 -4.68 -22.53 -2.59
CA GLY A 377 -3.77 -21.48 -3.02
C GLY A 377 -4.07 -20.12 -2.37
N GLU A 378 -3.70 -19.07 -3.05
CA GLU A 378 -3.86 -17.69 -2.56
C GLU A 378 -4.44 -16.76 -3.62
N LEU A 379 -5.18 -15.74 -3.18
CA LEU A 379 -5.57 -14.61 -4.01
C LEU A 379 -4.46 -13.54 -3.93
N THR A 380 -4.01 -13.05 -5.08
CA THR A 380 -2.86 -12.15 -5.22
C THR A 380 -3.19 -10.78 -5.75
N GLY A 381 -4.43 -10.57 -6.21
CA GLY A 381 -4.89 -9.30 -6.71
C GLY A 381 -6.39 -9.21 -6.86
N ILE A 382 -6.90 -7.99 -6.79
CA ILE A 382 -8.31 -7.64 -6.97
C ILE A 382 -8.42 -6.32 -7.72
N CYS A 383 -9.38 -6.20 -8.63
CA CYS A 383 -9.79 -4.92 -9.19
C CYS A 383 -11.31 -4.88 -9.42
N ILE A 384 -11.87 -3.68 -9.42
CA ILE A 384 -13.28 -3.42 -9.66
C ILE A 384 -13.35 -2.44 -10.84
N THR A 385 -14.13 -2.81 -11.86
CA THR A 385 -14.22 -2.05 -13.11
C THR A 385 -15.67 -1.70 -13.42
N ALA A 386 -15.87 -0.73 -14.30
CA ALA A 386 -17.19 -0.53 -14.92
C ALA A 386 -17.61 -1.83 -15.65
N PRO A 387 -18.91 -2.12 -15.80
CA PRO A 387 -19.35 -3.26 -16.57
C PRO A 387 -18.92 -3.07 -18.04
N ASN A 388 -18.31 -4.12 -18.61
CA ASN A 388 -17.98 -4.17 -20.04
C ASN A 388 -19.21 -4.44 -20.87
#